data_efed292da358e44e4ab0361adbe6bafc
#
_entry.id   efed292da358e44e4ab0361adbe6bafc
#
_cell.length_a   1.000
_cell.length_b   1.000
_cell.length_c   1.000
_cell.angle_alpha   90.00
_cell.angle_beta   90.00
_cell.angle_gamma   90.00
#
_symmetry.space_group_name_H-M   'P 1'
#
loop_
_entity.id
_entity.type
_entity.pdbx_description
1 polymer ?
#
loop_
_entity_poly.entity_id
_entity_poly.type
_entity_poly.pdbx_seq_one_letter_code
_entity_poly.pdbx_strand_id
1 'polypeptide(L)'
;VKEGRVDMAFASRQEGGTLDWTPLKPDPLLAILPRDFDTGGAASLDVRRLDGQEFLMPSLGFHLDIMRALDRCGVTPIIRDTQVSDTVIISMVEHGLGVSILSRLVLKGRSNDVLALPLDPPAVRELGVATRPHLRPLAKKFLQFTAEMVEKL
;
A
#
# COMPACT_ATOMS: atom_id res chain seq x y z
N VAL A 1 -16.30 -5.34 10.27
CA VAL A 1 -15.92 -5.74 11.65
C VAL A 1 -16.72 -4.95 12.66
N LYS A 2 -16.70 -3.61 12.64
CA LYS A 2 -17.42 -2.76 13.62
C LYS A 2 -18.90 -3.08 13.73
N GLU A 3 -19.58 -3.29 12.62
CA GLU A 3 -21.02 -3.62 12.56
C GLU A 3 -21.33 -5.11 12.86
N GLY A 4 -20.33 -5.93 13.15
CA GLY A 4 -20.53 -7.34 13.49
C GLY A 4 -20.81 -8.28 12.32
N ARG A 5 -20.77 -7.80 11.08
CA ARG A 5 -21.01 -8.64 9.89
C ARG A 5 -19.87 -9.64 9.63
N VAL A 6 -18.67 -9.36 10.11
CA VAL A 6 -17.50 -10.25 10.08
C VAL A 6 -16.75 -10.17 11.41
N ASP A 7 -16.05 -11.23 11.79
CA ASP A 7 -15.31 -11.30 13.05
C ASP A 7 -13.97 -10.55 12.95
N MET A 8 -13.32 -10.58 11.76
CA MET A 8 -12.02 -9.97 11.53
C MET A 8 -11.91 -9.46 10.09
N ALA A 9 -10.94 -8.58 9.87
CA ALA A 9 -10.57 -8.10 8.54
C ALA A 9 -9.05 -7.94 8.42
N PHE A 10 -8.49 -8.37 7.31
CA PHE A 10 -7.13 -8.04 6.92
C PHE A 10 -7.11 -6.61 6.37
N ALA A 11 -6.25 -5.78 6.90
CA ALA A 11 -6.19 -4.36 6.53
C ALA A 11 -4.81 -3.78 6.79
N SER A 12 -4.58 -2.56 6.33
CA SER A 12 -3.52 -1.69 6.84
C SER A 12 -3.93 -1.12 8.18
N ARG A 13 -2.96 -0.88 9.07
CA ARG A 13 -3.20 -0.27 10.37
C ARG A 13 -3.83 1.10 10.23
N GLN A 14 -4.92 1.30 10.94
CA GLN A 14 -5.58 2.61 11.06
C GLN A 14 -5.46 3.12 12.50
N GLU A 15 -5.16 4.39 12.66
CA GLU A 15 -5.10 5.04 13.95
C GLU A 15 -6.51 5.40 14.47
N GLY A 16 -6.67 5.39 15.79
CA GLY A 16 -7.90 5.87 16.45
C GLY A 16 -9.12 4.94 16.38
N GLY A 17 -8.91 3.65 16.13
CA GLY A 17 -10.01 2.67 16.09
C GLY A 17 -10.31 2.01 17.44
N THR A 18 -11.56 1.54 17.60
CA THR A 18 -12.03 0.73 18.75
C THR A 18 -11.79 -0.77 18.53
N LEU A 19 -11.14 -1.15 17.46
CA LEU A 19 -10.84 -2.53 17.12
C LEU A 19 -9.47 -2.92 17.65
N ASP A 20 -9.34 -4.17 18.09
CA ASP A 20 -8.05 -4.74 18.40
C ASP A 20 -7.26 -4.96 17.11
N TRP A 21 -5.94 -4.78 17.19
CA TRP A 21 -5.05 -4.91 16.05
C TRP A 21 -3.97 -5.94 16.31
N THR A 22 -3.86 -6.91 15.42
CA THR A 22 -2.78 -7.89 15.41
C THR A 22 -1.89 -7.65 14.19
N PRO A 23 -0.64 -7.17 14.35
CA PRO A 23 0.26 -6.98 13.23
C PRO A 23 0.64 -8.34 12.61
N LEU A 24 0.78 -8.36 11.28
CA LEU A 24 1.23 -9.55 10.55
C LEU A 24 2.57 -9.30 9.85
N LYS A 25 2.63 -8.31 8.97
CA LYS A 25 3.82 -8.08 8.14
C LYS A 25 3.90 -6.63 7.67
N PRO A 26 5.09 -6.02 7.69
CA PRO A 26 5.34 -4.78 6.98
C PRO A 26 5.33 -5.02 5.46
N ASP A 27 4.73 -4.12 4.70
CA ASP A 27 4.66 -4.15 3.25
C ASP A 27 5.20 -2.83 2.69
N PRO A 28 6.44 -2.81 2.17
CA PRO A 28 7.06 -1.60 1.64
C PRO A 28 6.25 -1.01 0.49
N LEU A 29 6.15 0.31 0.48
CA LEU A 29 5.60 1.09 -0.62
C LEU A 29 6.71 1.39 -1.65
N LEU A 30 6.37 1.25 -2.92
CA LEU A 30 7.27 1.48 -4.05
C LEU A 30 6.67 2.54 -4.96
N ALA A 31 7.51 3.43 -5.49
CA ALA A 31 7.14 4.28 -6.60
C ALA A 31 7.00 3.42 -7.86
N ILE A 32 5.91 3.62 -8.60
CA ILE A 32 5.63 2.96 -9.87
C ILE A 32 5.67 4.04 -10.95
N LEU A 33 6.62 3.90 -11.87
CA LEU A 33 7.00 4.92 -12.83
C LEU A 33 7.02 4.34 -14.23
N PRO A 34 6.72 5.12 -15.28
CA PRO A 34 6.98 4.71 -16.67
C PRO A 34 8.46 4.37 -16.88
N ARG A 35 8.75 3.50 -17.84
CA ARG A 35 10.13 3.07 -18.13
C ARG A 35 11.08 4.20 -18.54
N ASP A 36 10.56 5.21 -19.17
CA ASP A 36 11.28 6.40 -19.63
C ASP A 36 11.39 7.51 -18.57
N PHE A 37 10.86 7.27 -17.37
CA PHE A 37 11.00 8.22 -16.27
C PHE A 37 12.48 8.36 -15.90
N ASP A 38 12.98 9.58 -15.97
CA ASP A 38 14.36 9.87 -15.61
C ASP A 38 14.57 9.69 -14.10
N THR A 39 15.22 8.61 -13.70
CA THR A 39 15.58 8.34 -12.31
C THR A 39 16.97 8.83 -11.96
N GLY A 40 17.74 9.28 -12.94
CA GLY A 40 19.16 9.58 -12.76
C GLY A 40 20.01 8.35 -12.40
N GLY A 41 19.51 7.12 -12.68
CA GLY A 41 20.17 5.87 -12.31
C GLY A 41 20.10 5.52 -10.81
N ALA A 42 19.24 6.19 -10.05
CA ALA A 42 19.10 5.98 -8.61
C ALA A 42 18.45 4.62 -8.30
N ALA A 43 18.88 3.97 -7.21
CA ALA A 43 18.32 2.72 -6.70
C ALA A 43 17.03 2.92 -5.89
N SER A 44 16.71 4.14 -5.51
CA SER A 44 15.48 4.56 -4.83
C SER A 44 15.00 5.89 -5.42
N LEU A 45 13.70 6.17 -5.29
CA LEU A 45 13.12 7.42 -5.74
C LEU A 45 12.99 8.39 -4.55
N ASP A 46 13.65 9.56 -4.64
CA ASP A 46 13.33 10.67 -3.75
C ASP A 46 11.85 11.06 -3.94
N VAL A 47 11.07 10.97 -2.88
CA VAL A 47 9.61 11.24 -2.90
C VAL A 47 9.32 12.64 -3.44
N ARG A 48 10.22 13.61 -3.23
CA ARG A 48 10.09 15.00 -3.74
C ARG A 48 10.03 15.08 -5.27
N ARG A 49 10.51 14.07 -5.97
CA ARG A 49 10.42 14.01 -7.45
C ARG A 49 9.00 13.71 -7.96
N LEU A 50 8.09 13.35 -7.07
CA LEU A 50 6.66 13.20 -7.38
C LEU A 50 5.90 14.53 -7.32
N ASP A 51 6.53 15.61 -6.86
CA ASP A 51 5.90 16.91 -6.78
C ASP A 51 5.48 17.42 -8.17
N GLY A 52 4.23 17.86 -8.29
CA GLY A 52 3.65 18.30 -9.57
C GLY A 52 3.46 17.23 -10.64
N GLN A 53 3.80 15.96 -10.37
CA GLN A 53 3.55 14.86 -11.31
C GLN A 53 2.06 14.48 -11.34
N GLU A 54 1.58 14.02 -12.50
CA GLU A 54 0.28 13.36 -12.62
C GLU A 54 0.31 12.05 -11.80
N PHE A 55 -0.43 12.04 -10.70
CA PHE A 55 -0.41 10.93 -9.74
C PHE A 55 -1.71 10.14 -9.79
N LEU A 56 -1.63 8.88 -10.17
CA LEU A 56 -2.75 7.95 -10.22
C LEU A 56 -2.95 7.36 -8.83
N MET A 57 -3.96 7.85 -8.11
CA MET A 57 -4.24 7.40 -6.75
C MET A 57 -4.90 6.01 -6.79
N PRO A 58 -4.29 4.98 -6.15
CA PRO A 58 -4.90 3.67 -6.03
C PRO A 58 -6.17 3.72 -5.17
N SER A 59 -6.93 2.63 -5.21
CA SER A 59 -8.16 2.48 -4.43
C SER A 59 -7.95 2.68 -2.91
N LEU A 60 -9.02 2.90 -2.18
CA LEU A 60 -9.08 3.34 -0.77
C LEU A 60 -8.14 2.62 0.23
N GLY A 61 -7.71 1.39 -0.05
CA GLY A 61 -6.83 0.63 0.85
C GLY A 61 -5.41 1.19 1.03
N PHE A 62 -4.96 2.06 0.12
CA PHE A 62 -3.61 2.66 0.14
C PHE A 62 -3.60 4.15 0.45
N HIS A 63 -4.74 4.81 0.30
CA HIS A 63 -4.83 6.27 0.30
C HIS A 63 -4.13 6.92 1.50
N LEU A 64 -4.42 6.46 2.72
CA LEU A 64 -3.84 7.04 3.94
C LEU A 64 -2.32 6.85 4.03
N ASP A 65 -1.82 5.68 3.67
CA ASP A 65 -0.38 5.38 3.75
C ASP A 65 0.39 6.20 2.70
N ILE A 66 -0.18 6.36 1.49
CA ILE A 66 0.40 7.17 0.43
C ILE A 66 0.39 8.66 0.83
N MET A 67 -0.75 9.19 1.29
CA MET A 67 -0.83 10.58 1.69
C MET A 67 0.16 10.90 2.80
N ARG A 68 0.30 10.03 3.80
CA ARG A 68 1.33 10.20 4.84
C ARG A 68 2.75 10.25 4.29
N ALA A 69 3.06 9.42 3.28
CA ALA A 69 4.38 9.43 2.67
C ALA A 69 4.66 10.74 1.91
N LEU A 70 3.66 11.25 1.18
CA LEU A 70 3.74 12.52 0.45
C LEU A 70 3.81 13.73 1.40
N ASP A 71 2.91 13.80 2.38
CA ASP A 71 2.82 14.91 3.35
C ASP A 71 4.09 15.04 4.18
N ARG A 72 4.69 13.92 4.59
CA ARG A 72 5.96 13.92 5.34
C ARG A 72 7.10 14.58 4.58
N CYS A 73 7.05 14.58 3.25
CA CYS A 73 8.05 15.19 2.38
C CYS A 73 7.60 16.55 1.81
N GLY A 74 6.40 17.02 2.14
CA GLY A 74 5.84 18.27 1.62
C GLY A 74 5.55 18.21 0.12
N VAL A 75 5.20 17.03 -0.41
CA VAL A 75 4.98 16.79 -1.84
C VAL A 75 3.50 16.93 -2.18
N THR A 76 3.20 17.66 -3.23
CA THR A 76 1.84 17.93 -3.70
C THR A 76 1.71 17.53 -5.18
N PRO A 77 1.52 16.25 -5.50
CA PRO A 77 1.31 15.83 -6.88
C PRO A 77 -0.09 16.22 -7.38
N ILE A 78 -0.30 16.17 -8.69
CA ILE A 78 -1.62 16.35 -9.31
C ILE A 78 -2.39 15.03 -9.19
N ILE A 79 -3.21 14.91 -8.16
CA ILE A 79 -3.90 13.66 -7.85
C ILE A 79 -5.05 13.42 -8.82
N ARG A 80 -5.03 12.25 -9.48
CA ARG A 80 -6.16 11.67 -10.20
C ARG A 80 -6.72 10.50 -9.39
N ASP A 81 -7.91 10.70 -8.83
CA ASP A 81 -8.64 9.63 -8.15
C ASP A 81 -9.31 8.74 -9.21
N THR A 82 -8.82 7.52 -9.33
CA THR A 82 -9.19 6.66 -10.45
C THR A 82 -10.21 5.59 -10.10
N GLN A 83 -10.38 5.23 -8.84
CA GLN A 83 -11.26 4.15 -8.35
C GLN A 83 -11.18 2.82 -9.15
N VAL A 84 -10.03 2.57 -9.79
CA VAL A 84 -9.77 1.36 -10.56
C VAL A 84 -8.91 0.39 -9.77
N SER A 85 -8.79 -0.85 -10.26
CA SER A 85 -7.92 -1.85 -9.63
C SER A 85 -6.43 -1.52 -9.81
N ASP A 86 -5.58 -2.03 -8.91
CA ASP A 86 -4.14 -1.84 -8.98
C ASP A 86 -3.53 -2.31 -10.31
N THR A 87 -4.12 -3.34 -10.93
CA THR A 87 -3.71 -3.82 -12.26
C THR A 87 -3.93 -2.76 -13.34
N VAL A 88 -5.05 -2.05 -13.28
CA VAL A 88 -5.35 -0.96 -14.23
C VAL A 88 -4.41 0.23 -13.97
N ILE A 89 -4.13 0.57 -12.71
CA ILE A 89 -3.14 1.60 -12.36
C ILE A 89 -1.78 1.29 -13.01
N ILE A 90 -1.29 0.05 -12.85
CA ILE A 90 -0.01 -0.36 -13.43
C ILE A 90 -0.04 -0.18 -14.94
N SER A 91 -1.11 -0.63 -15.61
CA SER A 91 -1.24 -0.47 -17.05
C SER A 91 -1.30 1.01 -17.49
N MET A 92 -1.96 1.87 -16.72
CA MET A 92 -1.96 3.32 -16.98
C MET A 92 -0.55 3.91 -16.87
N VAL A 93 0.23 3.50 -15.87
CA VAL A 93 1.63 3.92 -15.71
C VAL A 93 2.49 3.40 -16.87
N GLU A 94 2.34 2.14 -17.28
CA GLU A 94 3.02 1.56 -18.45
C GLU A 94 2.82 2.40 -19.71
N HIS A 95 1.64 3.02 -19.87
CA HIS A 95 1.30 3.88 -21.01
C HIS A 95 1.60 5.37 -20.78
N GLY A 96 2.34 5.71 -19.74
CA GLY A 96 2.79 7.09 -19.49
C GLY A 96 1.69 8.05 -19.02
N LEU A 97 0.55 7.54 -18.51
CA LEU A 97 -0.56 8.38 -18.05
C LEU A 97 -0.32 9.03 -16.68
N GLY A 98 0.78 8.70 -16.04
CA GLY A 98 1.18 9.26 -14.75
C GLY A 98 2.08 8.31 -13.97
N VAL A 99 2.27 8.65 -12.70
CA VAL A 99 3.03 7.86 -11.73
C VAL A 99 2.11 7.39 -10.62
N SER A 100 2.55 6.41 -9.83
CA SER A 100 1.78 5.94 -8.67
C SER A 100 2.69 5.46 -7.55
N ILE A 101 2.10 5.13 -6.41
CA ILE A 101 2.73 4.39 -5.32
C ILE A 101 1.87 3.17 -5.03
N LEU A 102 2.49 1.97 -5.08
CA LEU A 102 1.84 0.71 -4.76
C LEU A 102 2.71 -0.08 -3.77
N SER A 103 2.12 -1.08 -3.14
CA SER A 103 2.87 -1.95 -2.25
C SER A 103 3.65 -3.02 -3.01
N ARG A 104 4.75 -3.48 -2.41
CA ARG A 104 5.54 -4.58 -2.96
C ARG A 104 4.71 -5.84 -3.18
N LEU A 105 3.76 -6.14 -2.30
CA LEU A 105 2.91 -7.32 -2.42
C LEU A 105 2.03 -7.30 -3.68
N VAL A 106 1.55 -6.12 -4.10
CA VAL A 106 0.76 -5.97 -5.32
C VAL A 106 1.56 -6.33 -6.57
N LEU A 107 2.87 -6.06 -6.55
CA LEU A 107 3.77 -6.32 -7.67
C LEU A 107 4.33 -7.74 -7.69
N LYS A 108 4.27 -8.45 -6.56
CA LYS A 108 4.86 -9.79 -6.42
C LYS A 108 4.23 -10.76 -7.44
N GLY A 109 5.08 -11.41 -8.24
CA GLY A 109 4.66 -12.41 -9.22
C GLY A 109 4.05 -11.83 -10.50
N ARG A 110 4.13 -10.51 -10.72
CA ARG A 110 3.69 -9.86 -11.96
C ARG A 110 4.90 -9.51 -12.83
N SER A 111 4.76 -9.73 -14.13
CA SER A 111 5.67 -9.16 -15.13
C SER A 111 5.03 -7.86 -15.61
N ASN A 112 5.64 -6.73 -15.27
CA ASN A 112 5.13 -5.40 -15.62
C ASN A 112 6.22 -4.62 -16.35
N ASP A 113 5.83 -3.78 -17.27
CA ASP A 113 6.75 -2.90 -18.01
C ASP A 113 6.85 -1.49 -17.37
N VAL A 114 7.02 -1.48 -16.05
CA VAL A 114 7.21 -0.26 -15.24
C VAL A 114 8.51 -0.32 -14.45
N LEU A 115 8.99 0.85 -14.03
CA LEU A 115 10.02 0.94 -13.00
C LEU A 115 9.34 0.89 -11.63
N ALA A 116 9.81 0.00 -10.74
CA ALA A 116 9.35 -0.09 -9.37
C ALA A 116 10.55 0.18 -8.44
N LEU A 117 10.59 1.36 -7.82
CA LEU A 117 11.69 1.80 -6.98
C LEU A 117 11.24 1.98 -5.52
N PRO A 118 12.08 1.59 -4.55
CA PRO A 118 11.87 1.99 -3.15
C PRO A 118 11.76 3.51 -3.04
N LEU A 119 10.92 3.98 -2.12
CA LEU A 119 10.82 5.41 -1.79
C LEU A 119 11.99 5.84 -0.90
N ASP A 120 12.43 7.07 -1.06
CA ASP A 120 13.36 7.76 -0.17
C ASP A 120 12.76 9.12 0.26
N PRO A 121 12.43 9.30 1.55
CA PRO A 121 12.54 8.34 2.66
C PRO A 121 11.59 7.16 2.50
N PRO A 122 11.97 5.97 3.05
CA PRO A 122 11.17 4.77 2.90
C PRO A 122 9.79 4.93 3.56
N ALA A 123 8.78 4.36 2.91
CA ALA A 123 7.44 4.26 3.43
C ALA A 123 6.97 2.80 3.45
N VAL A 124 6.28 2.43 4.51
CA VAL A 124 5.82 1.06 4.77
C VAL A 124 4.41 1.13 5.31
N ARG A 125 3.54 0.28 4.81
CA ARG A 125 2.25 0.03 5.47
C ARG A 125 2.35 -1.18 6.38
N GLU A 126 1.74 -1.11 7.54
CA GLU A 126 1.61 -2.24 8.44
C GLU A 126 0.37 -3.05 8.08
N LEU A 127 0.57 -4.26 7.57
CA LEU A 127 -0.52 -5.21 7.35
C LEU A 127 -0.79 -5.99 8.62
N GLY A 128 -2.07 -6.21 8.90
CA GLY A 128 -2.48 -6.95 10.06
C GLY A 128 -3.95 -7.33 10.02
N VAL A 129 -4.46 -7.76 11.15
CA VAL A 129 -5.83 -8.17 11.33
C VAL A 129 -6.51 -7.28 12.35
N ALA A 130 -7.57 -6.60 11.92
CA ALA A 130 -8.47 -5.87 12.79
C ALA A 130 -9.57 -6.80 13.30
N THR A 131 -9.79 -6.83 14.62
CA THR A 131 -10.80 -7.67 15.25
C THR A 131 -11.65 -6.87 16.22
N ARG A 132 -12.84 -7.36 16.55
CA ARG A 132 -13.56 -6.87 17.70
C ARG A 132 -12.94 -7.42 18.98
N PRO A 133 -13.06 -6.72 20.11
CA PRO A 133 -12.83 -7.32 21.42
C PRO A 133 -13.70 -8.59 21.58
N HIS A 134 -13.17 -9.61 22.23
CA HIS A 134 -13.86 -10.88 22.50
C HIS A 134 -14.19 -11.70 21.24
N LEU A 135 -13.16 -12.13 20.53
CA LEU A 135 -13.31 -13.07 19.42
C LEU A 135 -13.93 -14.42 19.87
N ARG A 136 -14.78 -14.97 19.03
CA ARG A 136 -15.27 -16.35 19.17
C ARG A 136 -14.10 -17.35 19.11
N PRO A 137 -14.17 -18.51 19.78
CA PRO A 137 -13.04 -19.46 19.86
C PRO A 137 -12.47 -19.87 18.50
N LEU A 138 -13.32 -20.10 17.51
CA LEU A 138 -12.88 -20.45 16.15
C LEU A 138 -12.12 -19.31 15.47
N ALA A 139 -12.63 -18.08 15.57
CA ALA A 139 -11.97 -16.90 15.03
C ALA A 139 -10.61 -16.64 15.69
N LYS A 140 -10.50 -16.87 17.00
CA LYS A 140 -9.23 -16.79 17.74
C LYS A 140 -8.21 -17.80 17.24
N LYS A 141 -8.61 -19.06 17.03
CA LYS A 141 -7.74 -20.10 16.46
C LYS A 141 -7.27 -19.75 15.05
N PHE A 142 -8.18 -19.23 14.22
CA PHE A 142 -7.85 -18.81 12.87
C PHE A 142 -6.83 -17.65 12.88
N LEU A 143 -6.99 -16.68 13.76
CA LEU A 143 -6.04 -15.57 13.90
C LEU A 143 -4.64 -16.06 14.30
N GLN A 144 -4.56 -16.96 15.27
CA GLN A 144 -3.29 -17.59 15.69
C GLN A 144 -2.62 -18.33 14.54
N PHE A 145 -3.38 -19.18 13.84
CA PHE A 145 -2.87 -19.90 12.68
C PHE A 145 -2.37 -18.96 11.58
N THR A 146 -3.09 -17.87 11.33
CA THR A 146 -2.67 -16.86 10.33
C THR A 146 -1.36 -16.21 10.72
N ALA A 147 -1.19 -15.80 11.98
CA ALA A 147 0.05 -15.19 12.46
C ALA A 147 1.24 -16.15 12.29
N GLU A 148 1.09 -17.41 12.71
CA GLU A 148 2.14 -18.44 12.56
C GLU A 148 2.50 -18.72 11.08
N MET A 149 1.52 -18.67 10.19
CA MET A 149 1.76 -18.88 8.75
C MET A 149 2.53 -17.72 8.13
N VAL A 150 2.22 -16.48 8.52
CA VAL A 150 2.89 -15.29 7.99
C VAL A 150 4.33 -15.17 8.49
N GLU A 151 4.64 -15.62 9.70
CA GLU A 151 6.02 -15.67 10.22
C GLU A 151 6.93 -16.61 9.42
N LYS A 152 6.36 -17.59 8.73
CA LYS A 152 7.09 -18.59 7.91
C LYS A 152 7.29 -18.14 6.45
N LEU A 153 6.71 -17.01 6.03
CA LEU A 153 6.79 -16.45 4.68
C LEU A 153 7.85 -15.34 4.58
#